data_d2f3e58cf8d7c0f704eec881f63f660f
#
_entry.id   d2f3e58cf8d7c0f704eec881f63f660f
#
_cell.length_a   1.000
_cell.length_b   1.000
_cell.length_c   1.000
_cell.angle_alpha   90.00
_cell.angle_beta   90.00
_cell.angle_gamma   90.00
#
_symmetry.space_group_name_H-M   'P 1'
#
loop_
_entity.id
_entity.type
_entity.pdbx_description
1 polymer ?
#
loop_
_entity_poly.entity_id
_entity_poly.type
_entity_poly.pdbx_seq_one_letter_code
_entity_poly.pdbx_strand_id
1 'polypeptide(L)'
;SVGLNAIITSLLYRKHPAQLKFVMIDPKMVEFSLYAKIERHFLAKMESEDDAIITDPKKAVYTLNSLCTEMDNRLELCKKAGARNIAEYNEKFTSRRLNPMNGHRYLPYIVVVVDEFADLIMTAREVEGPVMRLAQKARAIGIHLIIATQRPDVKVITGGIKANFPARIAFRVMQMIDSRTIIDRPGAEQLIGRGDMLFSNNGELTRIQCALVDTPEVERIVEYISKQQSYTSAYNLPDYTPDSGGGEAALGSESSAPVKYDSKFAEIARDAVSQGQISTSMIQRNYEVGFNRAGRIMMQLERAGIVGRQEGAKPRDILYHDLPSLEAKLQELGVF
;
A
#
# COMPACT_ATOMS: atom_id res chain seq x y z
N SER A 1 1.71 -22.04 -6.02
CA SER A 1 0.61 -21.56 -6.90
C SER A 1 -0.72 -22.24 -6.62
N VAL A 2 -0.82 -23.58 -6.72
CA VAL A 2 -2.11 -24.32 -6.53
C VAL A 2 -2.72 -24.04 -5.15
N GLY A 3 -1.92 -24.01 -4.08
CA GLY A 3 -2.40 -23.67 -2.74
C GLY A 3 -2.94 -22.25 -2.63
N LEU A 4 -2.31 -21.27 -3.30
CA LEU A 4 -2.83 -19.91 -3.37
C LEU A 4 -4.15 -19.84 -4.13
N ASN A 5 -4.25 -20.53 -5.25
CA ASN A 5 -5.51 -20.63 -6.01
C ASN A 5 -6.64 -21.22 -5.17
N ALA A 6 -6.37 -22.26 -4.38
CA ALA A 6 -7.37 -22.84 -3.47
C ALA A 6 -7.85 -21.82 -2.42
N ILE A 7 -6.96 -21.02 -1.85
CA ILE A 7 -7.31 -19.98 -0.87
C ILE A 7 -8.12 -18.86 -1.54
N ILE A 8 -7.64 -18.33 -2.66
CA ILE A 8 -8.30 -17.24 -3.39
C ILE A 8 -9.69 -17.68 -3.83
N THR A 9 -9.80 -18.85 -4.44
CA THR A 9 -11.06 -19.41 -4.90
C THR A 9 -12.05 -19.60 -3.76
N SER A 10 -11.61 -20.15 -2.62
CA SER A 10 -12.45 -20.27 -1.42
C SER A 10 -13.01 -18.93 -0.95
N LEU A 11 -12.23 -17.87 -1.04
CA LEU A 11 -12.68 -16.52 -0.68
C LEU A 11 -13.67 -15.95 -1.71
N LEU A 12 -13.43 -16.17 -3.00
CA LEU A 12 -14.34 -15.76 -4.08
C LEU A 12 -15.72 -16.43 -3.96
N TYR A 13 -15.78 -17.72 -3.56
CA TYR A 13 -17.04 -18.41 -3.32
C TYR A 13 -17.80 -17.90 -2.09
N ARG A 14 -17.11 -17.35 -1.10
CA ARG A 14 -17.71 -17.03 0.19
C ARG A 14 -18.04 -15.55 0.40
N LYS A 15 -17.43 -14.66 -0.40
CA LYS A 15 -17.53 -13.22 -0.17
C LYS A 15 -18.01 -12.48 -1.40
N HIS A 16 -18.93 -11.56 -1.18
CA HIS A 16 -19.37 -10.64 -2.22
C HIS A 16 -18.29 -9.59 -2.54
N PRO A 17 -18.19 -9.08 -3.79
CA PRO A 17 -17.23 -8.05 -4.16
C PRO A 17 -17.30 -6.76 -3.32
N ALA A 18 -18.47 -6.43 -2.76
CA ALA A 18 -18.62 -5.31 -1.83
C ALA A 18 -17.92 -5.55 -0.47
N GLN A 19 -17.65 -6.81 -0.11
CA GLN A 19 -17.09 -7.17 1.19
C GLN A 19 -15.61 -7.50 1.14
N LEU A 20 -15.09 -7.86 -0.05
CA LEU A 20 -13.72 -8.34 -0.22
C LEU A 20 -13.08 -7.74 -1.46
N LYS A 21 -11.84 -7.31 -1.30
CA LYS A 21 -10.97 -6.89 -2.40
C LYS A 21 -9.61 -7.57 -2.28
N PHE A 22 -8.97 -7.79 -3.43
CA PHE A 22 -7.61 -8.32 -3.51
C PHE A 22 -6.65 -7.28 -4.07
N VAL A 23 -5.44 -7.27 -3.54
CA VAL A 23 -4.26 -6.69 -4.18
C VAL A 23 -3.33 -7.83 -4.51
N MET A 24 -3.03 -8.02 -5.78
CA MET A 24 -2.24 -9.15 -6.27
C MET A 24 -0.90 -8.69 -6.81
N ILE A 25 0.18 -9.23 -6.22
CA ILE A 25 1.56 -8.94 -6.59
C ILE A 25 2.19 -10.23 -7.11
N ASP A 26 2.53 -10.24 -8.40
CA ASP A 26 3.10 -11.39 -9.11
C ASP A 26 4.32 -10.95 -9.95
N PRO A 27 5.51 -10.93 -9.34
CA PRO A 27 6.73 -10.48 -10.03
C PRO A 27 7.09 -11.31 -11.29
N LYS A 28 6.53 -12.52 -11.41
CA LYS A 28 6.82 -13.45 -12.51
C LYS A 28 5.79 -13.40 -13.65
N MET A 29 4.67 -12.72 -13.48
CA MET A 29 3.56 -12.65 -14.43
C MET A 29 2.96 -14.01 -14.84
N VAL A 30 2.97 -15.01 -13.96
CA VAL A 30 2.55 -16.37 -14.32
C VAL A 30 1.23 -16.74 -13.66
N GLU A 31 1.11 -16.49 -12.35
CA GLU A 31 0.09 -17.13 -11.53
C GLU A 31 -1.22 -16.34 -11.46
N PHE A 32 -1.14 -15.01 -11.45
CA PHE A 32 -2.32 -14.17 -11.19
C PHE A 32 -2.90 -13.47 -12.43
N SER A 33 -2.32 -13.66 -13.60
CA SER A 33 -2.79 -13.03 -14.85
C SER A 33 -4.27 -13.29 -15.14
N LEU A 34 -4.78 -14.47 -14.79
CA LEU A 34 -6.19 -14.85 -14.97
C LEU A 34 -7.15 -13.97 -14.18
N TYR A 35 -6.76 -13.55 -12.99
CA TYR A 35 -7.60 -12.73 -12.11
C TYR A 35 -7.79 -11.29 -12.59
N ALA A 36 -7.00 -10.82 -13.57
CA ALA A 36 -7.19 -9.49 -14.15
C ALA A 36 -8.60 -9.29 -14.73
N LYS A 37 -9.26 -10.37 -15.23
CA LYS A 37 -10.61 -10.30 -15.76
C LYS A 37 -11.67 -9.89 -14.73
N ILE A 38 -11.39 -10.05 -13.42
CA ILE A 38 -12.31 -9.67 -12.34
C ILE A 38 -11.88 -8.38 -11.65
N GLU A 39 -11.08 -7.55 -12.31
CA GLU A 39 -10.58 -6.29 -11.81
C GLU A 39 -11.69 -5.44 -11.19
N ARG A 40 -12.74 -5.16 -11.96
CA ARG A 40 -13.86 -4.32 -11.53
C ARG A 40 -14.72 -4.91 -10.42
N HIS A 41 -14.57 -6.21 -10.14
CA HIS A 41 -15.34 -6.89 -9.09
C HIS A 41 -14.54 -6.95 -7.79
N PHE A 42 -13.35 -7.55 -7.85
CA PHE A 42 -12.63 -7.96 -6.67
C PHE A 42 -11.26 -7.32 -6.49
N LEU A 43 -10.71 -6.57 -7.46
CA LEU A 43 -9.37 -6.04 -7.30
C LEU A 43 -9.36 -4.62 -6.74
N ALA A 44 -8.26 -4.29 -6.07
CA ALA A 44 -7.94 -2.97 -5.57
C ALA A 44 -6.58 -2.55 -6.13
N LYS A 45 -6.49 -1.31 -6.62
CA LYS A 45 -5.26 -0.72 -7.15
C LYS A 45 -5.23 0.79 -6.92
N MET A 46 -4.09 1.43 -7.08
CA MET A 46 -4.00 2.89 -7.13
C MET A 46 -4.60 3.40 -8.45
N GLU A 47 -5.16 4.59 -8.45
CA GLU A 47 -5.75 5.19 -9.65
C GLU A 47 -4.69 5.44 -10.73
N SER A 48 -3.45 5.75 -10.31
CA SER A 48 -2.30 5.94 -11.19
C SER A 48 -1.77 4.66 -11.85
N GLU A 49 -2.27 3.47 -11.46
CA GLU A 49 -1.82 2.19 -12.02
C GLU A 49 -2.75 1.70 -13.11
N ASP A 50 -2.20 1.40 -14.29
CA ASP A 50 -2.96 0.85 -15.41
C ASP A 50 -3.29 -0.63 -15.19
N ASP A 51 -2.32 -1.40 -14.68
CA ASP A 51 -2.43 -2.85 -14.53
C ASP A 51 -3.12 -3.23 -13.21
N ALA A 52 -4.02 -4.20 -13.28
CA ALA A 52 -4.72 -4.76 -12.13
C ALA A 52 -3.85 -5.70 -11.30
N ILE A 53 -2.88 -6.37 -11.93
CA ILE A 53 -1.90 -7.26 -11.30
C ILE A 53 -0.55 -6.56 -11.30
N ILE A 54 0.06 -6.44 -10.14
CA ILE A 54 1.31 -5.72 -9.95
C ILE A 54 2.47 -6.66 -10.22
N THR A 55 3.26 -6.33 -11.24
CA THR A 55 4.39 -7.16 -11.70
C THR A 55 5.73 -6.46 -11.52
N ASP A 56 5.75 -5.15 -11.57
CA ASP A 56 6.95 -4.34 -11.36
C ASP A 56 7.26 -4.20 -9.86
N PRO A 57 8.50 -4.52 -9.41
CA PRO A 57 8.88 -4.42 -8.01
C PRO A 57 8.77 -3.00 -7.42
N LYS A 58 9.01 -1.95 -8.20
CA LYS A 58 8.86 -0.56 -7.73
C LYS A 58 7.39 -0.22 -7.51
N LYS A 59 6.53 -0.63 -8.45
CA LYS A 59 5.07 -0.48 -8.30
C LYS A 59 4.57 -1.25 -7.09
N ALA A 60 5.13 -2.43 -6.78
CA ALA A 60 4.82 -3.17 -5.56
C ALA A 60 5.17 -2.38 -4.29
N VAL A 61 6.34 -1.70 -4.26
CA VAL A 61 6.70 -0.80 -3.14
C VAL A 61 5.68 0.31 -2.98
N TYR A 62 5.27 0.96 -4.08
CA TYR A 62 4.30 2.06 -4.05
C TYR A 62 2.93 1.59 -3.57
N THR A 63 2.45 0.45 -4.07
CA THR A 63 1.16 -0.12 -3.64
C THR A 63 1.17 -0.54 -2.18
N LEU A 64 2.26 -1.12 -1.68
CA LEU A 64 2.38 -1.47 -0.26
C LEU A 64 2.40 -0.23 0.64
N ASN A 65 3.02 0.86 0.22
CA ASN A 65 2.95 2.14 0.93
C ASN A 65 1.56 2.79 0.85
N SER A 66 0.90 2.71 -0.30
CA SER A 66 -0.50 3.11 -0.46
C SER A 66 -1.42 2.35 0.51
N LEU A 67 -1.22 1.04 0.66
CA LEU A 67 -1.93 0.23 1.65
C LEU A 67 -1.62 0.65 3.10
N CYS A 68 -0.42 1.11 3.40
CA CYS A 68 -0.11 1.69 4.70
C CYS A 68 -0.90 2.99 4.93
N THR A 69 -1.07 3.82 3.91
CA THR A 69 -1.91 5.02 3.97
C THR A 69 -3.39 4.66 4.16
N GLU A 70 -3.90 3.68 3.40
CA GLU A 70 -5.27 3.16 3.59
C GLU A 70 -5.47 2.59 5.00
N MET A 71 -4.46 1.89 5.53
CA MET A 71 -4.47 1.41 6.92
C MET A 71 -4.63 2.56 7.91
N ASP A 72 -3.84 3.62 7.78
CA ASP A 72 -3.90 4.78 8.69
C ASP A 72 -5.27 5.48 8.58
N ASN A 73 -5.79 5.66 7.36
CA ASN A 73 -7.12 6.21 7.12
C ASN A 73 -8.22 5.38 7.80
N ARG A 74 -8.14 4.05 7.70
CA ARG A 74 -9.10 3.14 8.36
C ARG A 74 -9.01 3.19 9.88
N LEU A 75 -7.80 3.25 10.43
CA LEU A 75 -7.59 3.41 11.88
C LEU A 75 -8.23 4.70 12.38
N GLU A 76 -8.09 5.80 11.64
CA GLU A 76 -8.72 7.07 12.00
C GLU A 76 -10.25 7.01 11.91
N LEU A 77 -10.80 6.40 10.86
CA LEU A 77 -12.25 6.19 10.73
C LEU A 77 -12.80 5.33 11.87
N CYS A 78 -12.12 4.25 12.24
CA CYS A 78 -12.49 3.42 13.38
C CYS A 78 -12.45 4.21 14.70
N LYS A 79 -11.41 5.04 14.89
CA LYS A 79 -11.29 5.92 16.06
C LYS A 79 -12.44 6.91 16.13
N LYS A 80 -12.76 7.61 15.04
CA LYS A 80 -13.89 8.55 14.95
C LYS A 80 -15.23 7.87 15.21
N ALA A 81 -15.39 6.62 14.77
CA ALA A 81 -16.60 5.83 14.99
C ALA A 81 -16.68 5.19 16.39
N GLY A 82 -15.62 5.27 17.20
CA GLY A 82 -15.51 4.54 18.47
C GLY A 82 -15.59 3.02 18.27
N ALA A 83 -15.07 2.49 17.15
CA ALA A 83 -15.05 1.07 16.81
C ALA A 83 -13.66 0.48 17.03
N ARG A 84 -13.59 -0.73 17.60
CA ARG A 84 -12.33 -1.43 17.89
C ARG A 84 -11.77 -2.21 16.70
N ASN A 85 -12.61 -2.55 15.75
CA ASN A 85 -12.25 -3.32 14.58
C ASN A 85 -13.21 -3.04 13.41
N ILE A 86 -12.85 -3.56 12.23
CA ILE A 86 -13.63 -3.37 11.00
C ILE A 86 -15.05 -3.96 11.08
N ALA A 87 -15.24 -5.08 11.78
CA ALA A 87 -16.57 -5.70 11.91
C ALA A 87 -17.53 -4.79 12.67
N GLU A 88 -17.10 -4.28 13.83
CA GLU A 88 -17.86 -3.31 14.62
C GLU A 88 -18.12 -2.00 13.86
N TYR A 89 -17.10 -1.51 13.13
CA TYR A 89 -17.22 -0.33 12.29
C TYR A 89 -18.28 -0.51 11.18
N ASN A 90 -18.19 -1.59 10.44
CA ASN A 90 -19.12 -1.89 9.34
C ASN A 90 -20.55 -2.13 9.86
N GLU A 91 -20.71 -2.75 11.02
CA GLU A 91 -22.01 -2.90 11.68
C GLU A 91 -22.62 -1.53 12.00
N LYS A 92 -21.85 -0.62 12.60
CA LYS A 92 -22.31 0.76 12.86
C LYS A 92 -22.67 1.49 11.57
N PHE A 93 -21.89 1.31 10.50
CA PHE A 93 -22.14 1.94 9.21
C PHE A 93 -23.44 1.41 8.57
N THR A 94 -23.61 0.10 8.48
CA THR A 94 -24.79 -0.54 7.87
C THR A 94 -26.06 -0.28 8.69
N SER A 95 -25.94 -0.12 10.01
CA SER A 95 -27.01 0.30 10.89
C SER A 95 -27.32 1.81 10.84
N ARG A 96 -26.71 2.55 9.89
CA ARG A 96 -26.87 4.00 9.70
C ARG A 96 -26.54 4.87 10.94
N ARG A 97 -25.63 4.39 11.77
CA ARG A 97 -25.12 5.13 12.94
C ARG A 97 -23.95 6.03 12.64
N LEU A 98 -23.37 5.93 11.42
CA LEU A 98 -22.25 6.74 10.96
C LEU A 98 -22.71 7.58 9.77
N ASN A 99 -22.38 8.88 9.80
CA ASN A 99 -22.78 9.81 8.76
C ASN A 99 -21.75 9.81 7.60
N PRO A 100 -22.14 9.45 6.36
CA PRO A 100 -21.26 9.51 5.19
C PRO A 100 -20.67 10.90 4.92
N MET A 101 -21.40 11.99 5.28
CA MET A 101 -20.89 13.36 5.13
C MET A 101 -19.65 13.65 5.99
N ASN A 102 -19.40 12.85 7.01
CA ASN A 102 -18.19 12.92 7.84
C ASN A 102 -17.06 12.00 7.31
N GLY A 103 -17.15 11.55 6.05
CA GLY A 103 -16.18 10.67 5.40
C GLY A 103 -16.34 9.19 5.73
N HIS A 104 -17.39 8.79 6.50
CA HIS A 104 -17.63 7.39 6.77
C HIS A 104 -18.14 6.66 5.53
N ARG A 105 -17.58 5.47 5.29
CA ARG A 105 -17.94 4.58 4.17
C ARG A 105 -17.88 3.12 4.64
N TYR A 106 -18.51 2.24 3.91
CA TYR A 106 -18.30 0.81 4.13
C TYR A 106 -16.87 0.44 3.80
N LEU A 107 -16.22 -0.33 4.66
CA LEU A 107 -14.83 -0.77 4.50
C LEU A 107 -14.81 -2.26 4.11
N PRO A 108 -14.51 -2.60 2.83
CA PRO A 108 -14.30 -4.00 2.45
C PRO A 108 -13.02 -4.53 3.10
N TYR A 109 -12.97 -5.84 3.34
CA TYR A 109 -11.71 -6.52 3.64
C TYR A 109 -10.78 -6.43 2.42
N ILE A 110 -9.51 -6.24 2.64
CA ILE A 110 -8.49 -6.27 1.60
C ILE A 110 -7.53 -7.42 1.91
N VAL A 111 -7.34 -8.31 0.95
CA VAL A 111 -6.36 -9.40 1.03
C VAL A 111 -5.25 -9.11 0.02
N VAL A 112 -4.06 -8.85 0.53
CA VAL A 112 -2.86 -8.67 -0.27
C VAL A 112 -2.22 -10.02 -0.48
N VAL A 113 -2.04 -10.44 -1.73
CA VAL A 113 -1.43 -11.73 -2.08
C VAL A 113 -0.14 -11.49 -2.84
N VAL A 114 0.96 -12.03 -2.31
CA VAL A 114 2.27 -11.99 -2.94
C VAL A 114 2.69 -13.40 -3.30
N ASP A 115 2.86 -13.71 -4.59
CA ASP A 115 3.17 -15.07 -5.06
C ASP A 115 4.61 -15.51 -4.73
N GLU A 116 5.60 -14.67 -5.02
CA GLU A 116 7.00 -14.97 -4.73
C GLU A 116 7.69 -13.82 -4.02
N PHE A 117 7.64 -13.85 -2.70
CA PHE A 117 8.18 -12.79 -1.86
C PHE A 117 9.70 -12.72 -1.88
N ALA A 118 10.38 -13.88 -2.10
CA ALA A 118 11.84 -13.90 -2.21
C ALA A 118 12.33 -13.06 -3.39
N ASP A 119 11.71 -13.20 -4.56
CA ASP A 119 12.09 -12.43 -5.73
C ASP A 119 11.81 -10.94 -5.53
N LEU A 120 10.72 -10.60 -4.87
CA LEU A 120 10.37 -9.22 -4.56
C LEU A 120 11.39 -8.57 -3.60
N ILE A 121 11.76 -9.24 -2.51
CA ILE A 121 12.77 -8.73 -1.55
C ILE A 121 14.16 -8.61 -2.20
N MET A 122 14.53 -9.55 -3.06
CA MET A 122 15.83 -9.51 -3.73
C MET A 122 15.95 -8.36 -4.71
N THR A 123 14.84 -7.93 -5.31
CA THR A 123 14.80 -6.88 -6.33
C THR A 123 14.49 -5.50 -5.75
N ALA A 124 13.63 -5.43 -4.73
CA ALA A 124 13.19 -4.20 -4.08
C ALA A 124 13.09 -4.42 -2.56
N ARG A 125 14.22 -4.28 -1.87
CA ARG A 125 14.29 -4.53 -0.42
C ARG A 125 13.41 -3.59 0.41
N GLU A 126 13.05 -2.46 -0.15
CA GLU A 126 12.18 -1.45 0.44
C GLU A 126 10.76 -1.97 0.75
N VAL A 127 10.35 -3.11 0.17
CA VAL A 127 9.05 -3.74 0.47
C VAL A 127 8.96 -4.27 1.91
N GLU A 128 10.08 -4.58 2.55
CA GLU A 128 10.11 -5.17 3.89
C GLU A 128 9.43 -4.25 4.93
N GLY A 129 9.74 -2.96 4.89
CA GLY A 129 9.18 -1.98 5.82
C GLY A 129 7.66 -1.91 5.79
N PRO A 130 7.03 -1.60 4.65
CA PRO A 130 5.57 -1.59 4.50
C PRO A 130 4.90 -2.93 4.84
N VAL A 131 5.46 -4.06 4.42
CA VAL A 131 4.93 -5.40 4.75
C VAL A 131 4.90 -5.61 6.25
N MET A 132 5.99 -5.29 6.95
CA MET A 132 6.07 -5.41 8.39
C MET A 132 5.07 -4.52 9.10
N ARG A 133 4.93 -3.28 8.65
CA ARG A 133 3.97 -2.31 9.22
C ARG A 133 2.52 -2.78 9.06
N LEU A 134 2.15 -3.28 7.88
CA LEU A 134 0.84 -3.85 7.63
C LEU A 134 0.60 -5.11 8.49
N ALA A 135 1.55 -6.05 8.52
CA ALA A 135 1.41 -7.27 9.30
C ALA A 135 1.18 -7.01 10.80
N GLN A 136 1.81 -5.95 11.35
CA GLN A 136 1.68 -5.58 12.76
C GLN A 136 0.34 -4.93 13.11
N LYS A 137 -0.22 -4.09 12.24
CA LYS A 137 -1.32 -3.18 12.62
C LYS A 137 -2.60 -3.36 11.82
N ALA A 138 -2.54 -3.92 10.61
CA ALA A 138 -3.64 -3.84 9.66
C ALA A 138 -4.75 -4.88 9.88
N ARG A 139 -4.49 -5.95 10.63
CA ARG A 139 -5.44 -7.05 10.85
C ARG A 139 -6.78 -6.57 11.42
N ALA A 140 -6.75 -5.72 12.43
CA ALA A 140 -7.97 -5.26 13.10
C ALA A 140 -8.87 -4.42 12.19
N ILE A 141 -8.27 -3.74 11.19
CA ILE A 141 -8.98 -2.88 10.24
C ILE A 141 -9.17 -3.53 8.86
N GLY A 142 -9.05 -4.86 8.81
CA GLY A 142 -9.45 -5.70 7.69
C GLY A 142 -8.50 -5.71 6.50
N ILE A 143 -7.21 -5.42 6.70
CA ILE A 143 -6.19 -5.65 5.67
C ILE A 143 -5.35 -6.84 6.10
N HIS A 144 -5.33 -7.88 5.26
CA HIS A 144 -4.64 -9.15 5.51
C HIS A 144 -3.60 -9.41 4.43
N LEU A 145 -2.50 -10.05 4.82
CA LEU A 145 -1.43 -10.40 3.90
C LEU A 145 -1.30 -11.91 3.78
N ILE A 146 -1.17 -12.40 2.56
CA ILE A 146 -0.77 -13.76 2.22
C ILE A 146 0.55 -13.64 1.46
N ILE A 147 1.62 -14.12 2.07
CA ILE A 147 2.95 -14.07 1.49
C ILE A 147 3.38 -15.49 1.18
N ALA A 148 3.66 -15.77 -0.09
CA ALA A 148 4.17 -17.05 -0.52
C ALA A 148 5.60 -16.93 -1.03
N THR A 149 6.35 -18.03 -0.94
CA THR A 149 7.67 -18.16 -1.54
C THR A 149 7.96 -19.63 -1.84
N GLN A 150 8.65 -19.87 -2.94
CA GLN A 150 9.21 -21.17 -3.31
C GLN A 150 10.64 -21.35 -2.74
N ARG A 151 11.19 -20.28 -2.14
CA ARG A 151 12.55 -20.26 -1.58
C ARG A 151 12.50 -19.94 -0.08
N PRO A 152 12.36 -20.95 0.79
CA PRO A 152 12.28 -20.74 2.23
C PRO A 152 13.68 -20.47 2.82
N ASP A 153 14.29 -19.37 2.42
CA ASP A 153 15.58 -18.92 2.94
C ASP A 153 15.41 -18.08 4.21
N VAL A 154 16.28 -18.22 5.18
CA VAL A 154 16.32 -17.41 6.42
C VAL A 154 16.49 -15.92 6.16
N LYS A 155 17.10 -15.54 5.02
CA LYS A 155 17.21 -14.13 4.60
C LYS A 155 15.88 -13.54 4.11
N VAL A 156 14.96 -14.39 3.68
CA VAL A 156 13.62 -14.03 3.22
C VAL A 156 12.61 -14.15 4.36
N ILE A 157 12.61 -15.31 5.04
CA ILE A 157 11.73 -15.59 6.18
C ILE A 157 12.50 -15.26 7.47
N THR A 158 12.68 -13.97 7.70
CA THR A 158 13.39 -13.46 8.89
C THR A 158 12.60 -13.68 10.17
N GLY A 159 13.29 -13.55 11.32
CA GLY A 159 12.62 -13.61 12.63
C GLY A 159 11.52 -12.55 12.77
N GLY A 160 11.71 -11.37 12.19
CA GLY A 160 10.71 -10.31 12.15
C GLY A 160 9.46 -10.71 11.37
N ILE A 161 9.62 -11.30 10.19
CA ILE A 161 8.51 -11.85 9.39
C ILE A 161 7.76 -12.90 10.21
N LYS A 162 8.47 -13.89 10.77
CA LYS A 162 7.84 -14.98 11.55
C LYS A 162 7.06 -14.48 12.77
N ALA A 163 7.55 -13.46 13.45
CA ALA A 163 6.87 -12.87 14.62
C ALA A 163 5.53 -12.21 14.27
N ASN A 164 5.37 -11.71 13.04
CA ASN A 164 4.17 -10.99 12.59
C ASN A 164 3.24 -11.85 11.72
N PHE A 165 3.70 -13.05 11.33
CA PHE A 165 2.89 -14.04 10.60
C PHE A 165 2.72 -15.31 11.44
N PRO A 166 1.77 -15.32 12.40
CA PRO A 166 1.57 -16.45 13.30
C PRO A 166 0.95 -17.68 12.62
N ALA A 167 0.18 -17.47 11.56
CA ALA A 167 -0.38 -18.53 10.73
C ALA A 167 0.57 -18.83 9.56
N ARG A 168 1.08 -20.05 9.49
CA ARG A 168 2.05 -20.47 8.48
C ARG A 168 1.68 -21.80 7.86
N ILE A 169 1.90 -21.92 6.57
CA ILE A 169 1.62 -23.13 5.80
C ILE A 169 2.91 -23.59 5.16
N ALA A 170 3.26 -24.86 5.38
CA ALA A 170 4.33 -25.52 4.68
C ALA A 170 3.77 -26.68 3.84
N PHE A 171 3.92 -26.57 2.52
CA PHE A 171 3.79 -27.72 1.63
C PHE A 171 5.07 -28.55 1.67
N ARG A 172 5.11 -29.68 0.94
CA ARG A 172 6.29 -30.51 0.89
C ARG A 172 7.53 -29.72 0.49
N VAL A 173 8.57 -29.85 1.29
CA VAL A 173 9.91 -29.31 1.04
C VAL A 173 10.91 -30.45 0.87
N MET A 174 12.07 -30.15 0.31
CA MET A 174 13.11 -31.18 0.08
C MET A 174 13.97 -31.44 1.29
N GLN A 175 14.18 -30.43 2.13
CA GLN A 175 15.10 -30.49 3.26
C GLN A 175 14.41 -30.12 4.57
N MET A 176 14.83 -30.77 5.66
CA MET A 176 14.34 -30.48 7.00
C MET A 176 14.60 -29.01 7.41
N ILE A 177 15.71 -28.43 6.93
CA ILE A 177 16.03 -27.02 7.24
C ILE A 177 14.96 -26.06 6.71
N ASP A 178 14.38 -26.35 5.54
CA ASP A 178 13.32 -25.56 4.95
C ASP A 178 12.05 -25.63 5.81
N SER A 179 11.70 -26.84 6.30
CA SER A 179 10.59 -27.01 7.24
C SER A 179 10.78 -26.16 8.48
N ARG A 180 11.96 -26.22 9.11
CA ARG A 180 12.30 -25.41 10.28
C ARG A 180 12.26 -23.91 9.98
N THR A 181 12.67 -23.50 8.79
CA THR A 181 12.62 -22.09 8.38
C THR A 181 11.18 -21.58 8.31
N ILE A 182 10.24 -22.40 7.79
CA ILE A 182 8.84 -22.00 7.63
C ILE A 182 8.08 -22.11 8.96
N ILE A 183 8.05 -23.31 9.56
CA ILE A 183 7.15 -23.63 10.69
C ILE A 183 7.87 -23.86 12.03
N ASP A 184 9.15 -23.54 12.12
CA ASP A 184 10.03 -23.72 13.31
C ASP A 184 10.16 -25.19 13.78
N ARG A 185 9.68 -26.16 12.98
CA ARG A 185 9.67 -27.59 13.28
C ARG A 185 10.00 -28.42 12.05
N PRO A 186 10.56 -29.65 12.20
CA PRO A 186 10.64 -30.61 11.12
C PRO A 186 9.25 -31.18 10.78
N GLY A 187 9.12 -31.80 9.64
CA GLY A 187 7.93 -32.54 9.23
C GLY A 187 7.44 -32.25 7.81
N ALA A 188 7.68 -31.04 7.29
CA ALA A 188 7.25 -30.71 5.92
C ALA A 188 8.04 -31.49 4.86
N GLU A 189 9.24 -31.95 5.15
CA GLU A 189 10.04 -32.83 4.29
C GLU A 189 9.47 -34.24 4.17
N GLN A 190 8.61 -34.65 5.11
CA GLN A 190 7.96 -35.97 5.15
C GLN A 190 6.59 -35.97 4.48
N LEU A 191 6.10 -34.83 4.02
CA LEU A 191 4.81 -34.73 3.35
C LEU A 191 4.83 -35.47 2.01
N ILE A 192 3.70 -36.01 1.61
CA ILE A 192 3.54 -36.78 0.37
C ILE A 192 3.65 -35.86 -0.87
N GLY A 193 3.32 -34.58 -0.73
CA GLY A 193 3.10 -33.66 -1.84
C GLY A 193 1.64 -33.65 -2.30
N ARG A 194 1.38 -33.11 -3.50
CA ARG A 194 0.02 -33.03 -4.07
C ARG A 194 -1.01 -32.34 -3.17
N GLY A 195 -0.59 -31.26 -2.48
CA GLY A 195 -1.46 -30.51 -1.59
C GLY A 195 -1.46 -30.96 -0.13
N ASP A 196 -0.71 -32.03 0.22
CA ASP A 196 -0.47 -32.38 1.61
C ASP A 196 0.36 -31.29 2.28
N MET A 197 -0.13 -30.70 3.37
CA MET A 197 0.47 -29.54 4.00
C MET A 197 0.42 -29.58 5.53
N LEU A 198 1.34 -28.87 6.15
CA LEU A 198 1.32 -28.56 7.58
C LEU A 198 0.86 -27.12 7.77
N PHE A 199 -0.16 -26.93 8.57
CA PHE A 199 -0.65 -25.63 9.01
C PHE A 199 -0.25 -25.39 10.45
N SER A 200 0.55 -24.37 10.69
CA SER A 200 0.96 -23.92 12.02
C SER A 200 0.23 -22.63 12.37
N ASN A 201 -0.41 -22.59 13.52
CA ASN A 201 -1.05 -21.40 14.05
C ASN A 201 -0.80 -21.30 15.56
N ASN A 202 -0.12 -20.24 16.00
CA ASN A 202 0.24 -20.02 17.41
C ASN A 202 0.89 -21.23 18.10
N GLY A 203 1.69 -21.99 17.35
CA GLY A 203 2.41 -23.18 17.86
C GLY A 203 1.63 -24.50 17.76
N GLU A 204 0.34 -24.47 17.46
CA GLU A 204 -0.42 -25.67 17.10
C GLU A 204 -0.10 -26.05 15.66
N LEU A 205 0.10 -27.35 15.43
CA LEU A 205 0.43 -27.91 14.12
C LEU A 205 -0.65 -28.89 13.69
N THR A 206 -1.27 -28.62 12.55
CA THR A 206 -2.29 -29.48 11.96
C THR A 206 -1.85 -29.90 10.56
N ARG A 207 -1.95 -31.20 10.25
CA ARG A 207 -1.75 -31.72 8.89
C ARG A 207 -3.08 -31.68 8.14
N ILE A 208 -3.07 -31.06 6.97
CA ILE A 208 -4.27 -30.82 6.15
C ILE A 208 -3.98 -31.25 4.72
N GLN A 209 -4.96 -31.90 4.07
CA GLN A 209 -4.96 -32.10 2.64
C GLN A 209 -5.63 -30.90 1.96
N CYS A 210 -4.85 -30.10 1.24
CA CYS A 210 -5.35 -28.97 0.46
C CYS A 210 -6.19 -29.50 -0.72
N ALA A 211 -7.29 -28.83 -1.02
CA ALA A 211 -8.06 -29.08 -2.23
C ALA A 211 -7.24 -28.76 -3.49
N LEU A 212 -7.40 -29.54 -4.52
CA LEU A 212 -6.84 -29.24 -5.83
C LEU A 212 -7.77 -28.27 -6.55
N VAL A 213 -7.24 -27.09 -6.88
CA VAL A 213 -7.87 -26.11 -7.77
C VAL A 213 -6.89 -25.87 -8.90
N ASP A 214 -7.22 -26.38 -10.07
CA ASP A 214 -6.36 -26.26 -11.26
C ASP A 214 -6.66 -24.99 -12.06
N THR A 215 -5.79 -24.66 -13.00
CA THR A 215 -5.92 -23.47 -13.86
C THR A 215 -7.25 -23.44 -14.62
N PRO A 216 -7.73 -24.53 -15.25
CA PRO A 216 -9.03 -24.53 -15.93
C PRO A 216 -10.21 -24.24 -15.01
N GLU A 217 -10.14 -24.64 -13.74
CA GLU A 217 -11.18 -24.32 -12.76
C GLU A 217 -11.17 -22.85 -12.40
N VAL A 218 -9.98 -22.28 -12.15
CA VAL A 218 -9.82 -20.83 -11.91
C VAL A 218 -10.35 -20.03 -13.10
N GLU A 219 -10.01 -20.41 -14.34
CA GLU A 219 -10.52 -19.77 -15.55
C GLU A 219 -12.05 -19.74 -15.62
N ARG A 220 -12.72 -20.88 -15.35
CA ARG A 220 -14.18 -20.95 -15.33
C ARG A 220 -14.81 -20.03 -14.29
N ILE A 221 -14.22 -19.99 -13.08
CA ILE A 221 -14.71 -19.15 -11.98
C ILE A 221 -14.56 -17.67 -12.33
N VAL A 222 -13.37 -17.28 -12.80
CA VAL A 222 -13.06 -15.91 -13.17
C VAL A 222 -13.93 -15.45 -14.35
N GLU A 223 -14.13 -16.31 -15.35
CA GLU A 223 -15.01 -16.03 -16.48
C GLU A 223 -16.48 -15.89 -16.04
N TYR A 224 -16.95 -16.74 -15.15
CA TYR A 224 -18.29 -16.62 -14.58
C TYR A 224 -18.48 -15.28 -13.86
N ILE A 225 -17.53 -14.88 -13.00
CA ILE A 225 -17.59 -13.61 -12.27
C ILE A 225 -17.52 -12.43 -13.24
N SER A 226 -16.65 -12.47 -14.25
CA SER A 226 -16.46 -11.37 -15.20
C SER A 226 -17.72 -11.03 -16.01
N LYS A 227 -18.63 -11.99 -16.17
CA LYS A 227 -19.93 -11.81 -16.85
C LYS A 227 -21.01 -11.22 -15.93
N GLN A 228 -20.77 -11.13 -14.63
CA GLN A 228 -21.71 -10.55 -13.69
C GLN A 228 -21.65 -9.01 -13.72
N GLN A 229 -22.66 -8.36 -13.16
CA GLN A 229 -22.65 -6.92 -12.97
C GLN A 229 -21.45 -6.50 -12.12
N SER A 230 -20.70 -5.51 -12.60
CA SER A 230 -19.48 -5.02 -11.95
C SER A 230 -19.62 -3.58 -11.47
N TYR A 231 -18.64 -3.12 -10.72
CA TYR A 231 -18.42 -1.69 -10.49
C TYR A 231 -17.86 -1.04 -11.76
N THR A 232 -17.87 0.29 -11.80
CA THR A 232 -17.33 1.07 -12.92
C THR A 232 -15.82 0.95 -13.06
N SER A 233 -15.12 0.78 -11.92
CA SER A 233 -13.66 0.64 -11.82
C SER A 233 -13.27 -0.35 -10.74
N ALA A 234 -11.98 -0.69 -10.64
CA ALA A 234 -11.40 -1.35 -9.48
C ALA A 234 -11.59 -0.51 -8.21
N TYR A 235 -11.41 -1.10 -7.03
CA TYR A 235 -11.43 -0.36 -5.78
C TYR A 235 -10.18 0.52 -5.70
N ASN A 236 -10.36 1.84 -5.57
CA ASN A 236 -9.26 2.79 -5.54
C ASN A 236 -8.56 2.78 -4.18
N LEU A 237 -7.26 2.55 -4.20
CA LEU A 237 -6.35 2.77 -3.09
C LEU A 237 -5.83 4.22 -3.16
N PRO A 238 -5.43 4.83 -2.03
CA PRO A 238 -4.79 6.13 -2.03
C PRO A 238 -3.55 6.16 -2.92
N ASP A 239 -3.36 7.20 -3.72
CA ASP A 239 -2.14 7.36 -4.50
C ASP A 239 -0.93 7.55 -3.59
N TYR A 240 0.18 6.94 -3.97
CA TYR A 240 1.48 7.07 -3.32
C TYR A 240 2.54 7.47 -4.32
N THR A 241 3.19 8.60 -4.07
CA THR A 241 4.37 9.05 -4.83
C THR A 241 5.58 9.05 -3.90
N PRO A 242 6.77 8.61 -4.36
CA PRO A 242 7.99 8.55 -3.55
C PRO A 242 8.40 9.89 -2.94
N ASP A 243 8.03 11.00 -3.59
CA ASP A 243 8.32 12.35 -3.13
C ASP A 243 7.45 12.80 -1.94
N SER A 244 6.45 12.01 -1.56
CA SER A 244 5.65 12.24 -0.35
C SER A 244 6.30 11.61 0.90
N GLY A 245 7.63 11.44 0.89
CA GLY A 245 8.40 10.80 1.95
C GLY A 245 8.20 11.43 3.32
N GLY A 246 7.54 10.68 4.18
CA GLY A 246 7.68 10.71 5.62
C GLY A 246 7.11 11.91 6.36
N GLY A 247 5.86 11.85 6.77
CA GLY A 247 5.32 12.67 7.85
C GLY A 247 3.84 13.00 7.66
N GLU A 248 3.00 12.34 8.46
CA GLU A 248 1.61 12.68 8.77
C GLU A 248 0.65 12.94 7.59
N ALA A 249 -0.25 12.01 7.42
CA ALA A 249 -1.59 12.09 6.81
C ALA A 249 -1.87 13.35 5.97
N ALA A 250 -1.58 13.31 4.68
CA ALA A 250 -2.31 14.15 3.74
C ALA A 250 -3.61 13.41 3.38
N LEU A 251 -4.68 13.74 4.07
CA LEU A 251 -6.04 13.43 3.69
C LEU A 251 -6.28 13.99 2.27
N GLY A 252 -6.43 13.09 1.32
CA GLY A 252 -6.95 13.43 0.00
C GLY A 252 -8.41 13.84 0.13
N SER A 253 -8.69 15.05 -0.14
CA SER A 253 -9.94 15.50 -0.71
C SER A 253 -9.64 16.80 -1.48
N GLU A 254 -9.95 16.83 -2.75
CA GLU A 254 -10.27 18.08 -3.43
C GLU A 254 -11.42 18.73 -2.67
N SER A 255 -11.07 19.51 -1.69
CA SER A 255 -11.91 20.58 -1.18
C SER A 255 -11.00 21.78 -1.02
N SER A 256 -11.42 22.89 -1.55
CA SER A 256 -10.86 24.23 -1.47
C SER A 256 -10.66 24.69 -0.01
N ALA A 257 -9.74 24.05 0.70
CA ALA A 257 -9.22 24.58 1.94
C ALA A 257 -7.93 25.36 1.60
N PRO A 258 -7.71 26.55 2.17
CA PRO A 258 -6.52 27.34 1.88
C PRO A 258 -5.28 26.53 2.21
N VAL A 259 -4.37 26.41 1.24
CA VAL A 259 -3.08 25.74 1.40
C VAL A 259 -2.34 26.43 2.55
N LYS A 260 -2.09 25.71 3.63
CA LYS A 260 -1.36 26.27 4.77
C LYS A 260 0.12 26.32 4.43
N TYR A 261 0.58 27.47 4.02
CA TYR A 261 2.00 27.73 3.75
C TYR A 261 2.83 27.76 5.04
N ASP A 262 4.11 27.45 4.93
CA ASP A 262 5.05 27.56 6.07
C ASP A 262 5.13 29.01 6.55
N SER A 263 5.30 29.23 7.84
CA SER A 263 5.38 30.59 8.44
C SER A 263 6.49 31.46 7.86
N LYS A 264 7.54 30.86 7.28
CA LYS A 264 8.64 31.53 6.61
C LYS A 264 8.51 31.59 5.08
N PHE A 265 7.40 31.10 4.52
CA PHE A 265 7.20 31.01 3.07
C PHE A 265 7.30 32.36 2.36
N ALA A 266 6.59 33.39 2.85
CA ALA A 266 6.59 34.72 2.25
C ALA A 266 7.94 35.38 2.32
N GLU A 267 8.63 35.29 3.47
CA GLU A 267 9.96 35.84 3.69
C GLU A 267 10.98 35.20 2.72
N ILE A 268 10.96 33.87 2.61
CA ILE A 268 11.86 33.13 1.71
C ILE A 268 11.55 33.43 0.24
N ALA A 269 10.28 33.62 -0.12
CA ALA A 269 9.88 33.99 -1.48
C ALA A 269 10.43 35.38 -1.88
N ARG A 270 10.38 36.37 -0.96
CA ARG A 270 10.91 37.71 -1.18
C ARG A 270 12.44 37.68 -1.34
N ASP A 271 13.12 36.94 -0.48
CA ASP A 271 14.57 36.77 -0.56
C ASP A 271 14.99 36.08 -1.86
N ALA A 272 14.26 35.04 -2.29
CA ALA A 272 14.51 34.34 -3.54
C ALA A 272 14.49 35.30 -4.74
N VAL A 273 13.46 36.13 -4.83
CA VAL A 273 13.33 37.13 -5.91
C VAL A 273 14.41 38.20 -5.83
N SER A 274 14.77 38.66 -4.62
CA SER A 274 15.83 39.68 -4.44
C SER A 274 17.24 39.15 -4.78
N GLN A 275 17.50 37.85 -4.55
CA GLN A 275 18.79 37.22 -4.84
C GLN A 275 18.86 36.59 -6.24
N GLY A 276 17.74 36.47 -6.95
CA GLY A 276 17.66 35.91 -8.29
C GLY A 276 17.93 34.40 -8.38
N GLN A 277 18.13 33.73 -7.26
CA GLN A 277 18.35 32.28 -7.19
C GLN A 277 18.01 31.73 -5.79
N ILE A 278 17.63 30.45 -5.73
CA ILE A 278 17.35 29.80 -4.46
C ILE A 278 17.71 28.30 -4.54
N SER A 279 18.20 27.79 -3.42
CA SER A 279 18.45 26.36 -3.23
C SER A 279 18.05 25.90 -1.82
N THR A 280 17.80 24.61 -1.66
CA THR A 280 17.47 24.04 -0.34
C THR A 280 18.55 24.32 0.70
N SER A 281 19.82 24.27 0.28
CA SER A 281 20.97 24.56 1.16
C SER A 281 21.03 26.04 1.59
N MET A 282 20.60 26.96 0.72
CA MET A 282 20.50 28.41 1.07
C MET A 282 19.39 28.62 2.11
N ILE A 283 18.22 27.98 1.92
CA ILE A 283 17.12 28.06 2.89
C ILE A 283 17.55 27.52 4.26
N GLN A 284 18.24 26.38 4.30
CA GLN A 284 18.73 25.79 5.55
C GLN A 284 19.64 26.76 6.31
N ARG A 285 20.63 27.34 5.61
CA ARG A 285 21.66 28.18 6.20
C ARG A 285 21.12 29.53 6.60
N ASN A 286 20.32 30.20 5.76
CA ASN A 286 19.87 31.57 5.98
C ASN A 286 18.72 31.65 6.99
N TYR A 287 17.92 30.60 7.12
CA TYR A 287 16.72 30.58 7.96
C TYR A 287 16.80 29.60 9.13
N GLU A 288 17.96 28.95 9.32
CA GLU A 288 18.23 27.98 10.40
C GLU A 288 17.14 26.85 10.48
N VAL A 289 16.70 26.40 9.34
CA VAL A 289 15.69 25.34 9.25
C VAL A 289 16.31 24.00 8.89
N GLY A 290 15.76 22.91 9.41
CA GLY A 290 16.22 21.55 9.07
C GLY A 290 15.97 21.19 7.59
N PHE A 291 16.75 20.23 7.07
CA PHE A 291 16.71 19.79 5.67
C PHE A 291 15.28 19.50 5.15
N ASN A 292 14.49 18.74 5.93
CA ASN A 292 13.13 18.38 5.55
C ASN A 292 12.17 19.58 5.49
N ARG A 293 12.36 20.58 6.35
CA ARG A 293 11.55 21.80 6.34
C ARG A 293 11.93 22.69 5.17
N ALA A 294 13.22 22.85 4.89
CA ALA A 294 13.72 23.59 3.72
C ALA A 294 13.23 22.98 2.40
N GLY A 295 13.24 21.64 2.29
CA GLY A 295 12.69 20.92 1.14
C GLY A 295 11.19 21.15 0.95
N ARG A 296 10.40 21.13 2.02
CA ARG A 296 8.95 21.44 1.96
C ARG A 296 8.68 22.86 1.50
N ILE A 297 9.40 23.83 2.01
CA ILE A 297 9.26 25.24 1.60
C ILE A 297 9.62 25.40 0.12
N MET A 298 10.67 24.74 -0.34
CA MET A 298 11.06 24.74 -1.75
C MET A 298 9.96 24.16 -2.65
N MET A 299 9.31 23.06 -2.26
CA MET A 299 8.16 22.49 -2.98
C MET A 299 6.93 23.43 -2.96
N GLN A 300 6.69 24.11 -1.85
CA GLN A 300 5.62 25.11 -1.78
C GLN A 300 5.86 26.27 -2.73
N LEU A 301 7.10 26.76 -2.86
CA LEU A 301 7.51 27.79 -3.80
C LEU A 301 7.33 27.35 -5.26
N GLU A 302 7.66 26.10 -5.58
CA GLU A 302 7.46 25.52 -6.91
C GLU A 302 5.96 25.39 -7.25
N ARG A 303 5.15 24.86 -6.33
CA ARG A 303 3.69 24.73 -6.51
C ARG A 303 2.99 26.09 -6.65
N ALA A 304 3.48 27.08 -5.94
CA ALA A 304 3.00 28.46 -6.06
C ALA A 304 3.43 29.14 -7.36
N GLY A 305 4.29 28.49 -8.17
CA GLY A 305 4.82 29.03 -9.41
C GLY A 305 5.82 30.18 -9.20
N ILE A 306 6.47 30.24 -8.03
CA ILE A 306 7.48 31.28 -7.71
C ILE A 306 8.86 30.85 -8.20
N VAL A 307 9.15 29.54 -8.15
CA VAL A 307 10.42 28.97 -8.63
C VAL A 307 10.17 27.88 -9.66
N GLY A 308 11.12 27.70 -10.57
CA GLY A 308 11.11 26.67 -11.61
C GLY A 308 11.35 25.26 -11.05
N ARG A 309 11.19 24.26 -11.94
CA ARG A 309 11.46 22.85 -11.62
C ARG A 309 12.95 22.61 -11.36
N GLN A 310 13.24 21.55 -10.62
CA GLN A 310 14.61 21.19 -10.31
C GLN A 310 15.34 20.63 -11.54
N GLU A 311 16.47 21.23 -11.89
CA GLU A 311 17.37 20.75 -12.93
C GLU A 311 18.71 20.31 -12.33
N GLY A 312 18.76 19.07 -11.85
CA GLY A 312 19.96 18.51 -11.23
C GLY A 312 20.31 19.16 -9.88
N ALA A 313 21.60 19.43 -9.66
CA ALA A 313 22.13 20.00 -8.42
C ALA A 313 22.25 21.54 -8.43
N LYS A 314 21.78 22.20 -9.48
CA LYS A 314 21.85 23.67 -9.60
C LYS A 314 20.79 24.37 -8.75
N PRO A 315 21.03 25.64 -8.33
CA PRO A 315 19.99 26.49 -7.76
C PRO A 315 18.81 26.60 -8.74
N ARG A 316 17.58 26.74 -8.21
CA ARG A 316 16.38 26.85 -9.05
C ARG A 316 16.25 28.25 -9.61
N ASP A 317 15.74 28.36 -10.82
CA ASP A 317 15.43 29.64 -11.45
C ASP A 317 14.21 30.28 -10.79
N ILE A 318 14.22 31.59 -10.68
CA ILE A 318 13.11 32.38 -10.15
C ILE A 318 12.21 32.84 -11.31
N LEU A 319 10.92 32.59 -11.19
CA LEU A 319 9.93 32.91 -12.23
C LEU A 319 9.39 34.35 -12.12
N TYR A 320 9.65 35.02 -11.01
CA TYR A 320 9.28 36.42 -10.77
C TYR A 320 10.53 37.27 -10.75
N HIS A 321 10.53 38.35 -11.52
CA HIS A 321 11.70 39.24 -11.68
C HIS A 321 11.59 40.55 -10.91
N ASP A 322 10.45 40.80 -10.26
CA ASP A 322 10.21 41.98 -9.44
C ASP A 322 9.35 41.68 -8.21
N LEU A 323 9.61 42.46 -7.12
CA LEU A 323 8.88 42.30 -5.87
C LEU A 323 7.38 42.65 -5.96
N PRO A 324 6.94 43.68 -6.70
CA PRO A 324 5.52 43.98 -6.81
C PRO A 324 4.69 42.85 -7.39
N SER A 325 5.18 42.17 -8.44
CA SER A 325 4.51 41.02 -9.05
C SER A 325 4.47 39.83 -8.08
N LEU A 326 5.52 39.60 -7.29
CA LEU A 326 5.53 38.59 -6.24
C LEU A 326 4.53 38.90 -5.13
N GLU A 327 4.46 40.17 -4.67
CA GLU A 327 3.50 40.54 -3.60
C GLU A 327 2.05 40.38 -4.04
N ALA A 328 1.71 40.71 -5.30
CA ALA A 328 0.40 40.42 -5.85
C ALA A 328 0.08 38.90 -5.79
N LYS A 329 1.06 38.05 -6.10
CA LYS A 329 0.88 36.60 -6.00
C LYS A 329 0.76 36.11 -4.55
N LEU A 330 1.53 36.63 -3.61
CA LEU A 330 1.41 36.29 -2.20
C LEU A 330 0.05 36.68 -1.62
N GLN A 331 -0.51 37.84 -2.05
CA GLN A 331 -1.87 38.26 -1.68
C GLN A 331 -2.93 37.32 -2.24
N GLU A 332 -2.80 36.88 -3.51
CA GLU A 332 -3.69 35.89 -4.14
C GLU A 332 -3.67 34.57 -3.34
N LEU A 333 -2.52 34.15 -2.84
CA LEU A 333 -2.33 32.94 -2.04
C LEU A 333 -2.76 33.10 -0.57
N GLY A 334 -3.14 34.31 -0.14
CA GLY A 334 -3.52 34.60 1.25
C GLY A 334 -2.36 34.51 2.25
N VAL A 335 -1.13 34.78 1.81
CA VAL A 335 0.07 34.69 2.63
C VAL A 335 0.65 36.11 2.79
N PHE A 336 0.79 36.56 4.04
CA PHE A 336 1.28 37.91 4.38
C PHE A 336 2.62 37.88 5.08
#